data_6f9c76583b73c62a4883e0cadd6c395b
#
_entry.id   6f9c76583b73c62a4883e0cadd6c395b
#
_cell.length_a   1.000
_cell.length_b   1.000
_cell.length_c   1.000
_cell.angle_alpha   90.00
_cell.angle_beta   90.00
_cell.angle_gamma   90.00
#
_symmetry.space_group_name_H-M   'P 1'
#
loop_
_entity.id
_entity.type
_entity.pdbx_description
1 polymer ?
#
loop_
_entity_poly.entity_id
_entity_poly.type
_entity_poly.pdbx_seq_one_letter_code
_entity_poly.pdbx_strand_id
1 'polypeptide(L)'
;ETRGKVDPDILTDYQYADLPVDKEEVASLLQQGKREEAYRKLLIAQCNELHQIMDFLFEKIADYTELLLPESLLHADSLINKLGKELEDENFEHVEVIGWLYQYYISEKKDEVFAGLKKNKKITKENIPAATQLFTPHWIVRYMVENSLGHMWLESHPESNLKAEMKYYVEPAEQEPDVQAKLEELRNPNLSPEDITVLDPACGSGH
;
A
#
# COMPACT_ATOMS: atom_id res chain seq x y z
N GLU A 1 2.85 10.94 14.20
CA GLU A 1 3.83 11.15 15.30
C GLU A 1 3.98 12.60 15.80
N THR A 2 3.64 13.61 15.00
CA THR A 2 3.87 15.04 15.35
C THR A 2 2.59 15.84 15.57
N ARG A 3 1.42 15.24 15.55
CA ARG A 3 0.13 15.96 15.62
C ARG A 3 -0.03 16.75 16.90
N GLY A 4 -0.09 18.07 16.75
CA GLY A 4 -0.29 18.99 17.87
C GLY A 4 0.84 18.99 18.91
N LYS A 5 1.91 18.22 18.70
CA LYS A 5 3.08 18.13 19.56
C LYS A 5 4.27 18.88 18.95
N VAL A 6 5.13 19.42 19.78
CA VAL A 6 6.34 20.10 19.35
C VAL A 6 7.36 19.11 18.79
N ASP A 7 7.32 17.86 19.27
CA ASP A 7 8.26 16.79 18.93
C ASP A 7 7.55 15.52 18.49
N PRO A 8 8.17 14.72 17.60
CA PRO A 8 7.75 13.36 17.33
C PRO A 8 7.72 12.50 18.59
N ASP A 9 6.70 11.66 18.73
CA ASP A 9 6.52 10.79 19.92
C ASP A 9 7.75 9.91 20.17
N ILE A 10 8.41 9.43 19.12
CA ILE A 10 9.58 8.58 19.24
C ILE A 10 10.74 9.26 19.96
N LEU A 11 10.86 10.60 19.93
CA LEU A 11 11.88 11.34 20.69
C LEU A 11 11.60 11.36 22.19
N THR A 12 10.33 11.30 22.59
CA THR A 12 9.91 11.27 23.99
C THR A 12 9.89 9.87 24.56
N ASP A 13 9.45 8.92 23.72
CA ASP A 13 9.13 7.56 24.15
C ASP A 13 10.16 6.51 23.70
N TYR A 14 11.32 6.94 23.12
CA TYR A 14 12.34 6.03 22.59
C TYR A 14 12.82 4.96 23.59
N GLN A 15 12.78 5.27 24.89
CA GLN A 15 13.20 4.33 25.93
C GLN A 15 12.31 3.08 25.99
N TYR A 16 11.02 3.24 25.65
CA TYR A 16 10.01 2.20 25.66
C TYR A 16 9.85 1.50 24.29
N ALA A 17 10.37 2.12 23.23
CA ALA A 17 10.32 1.55 21.91
C ALA A 17 11.25 0.34 21.78
N ASP A 18 10.76 -0.73 21.16
CA ASP A 18 11.57 -1.90 20.81
C ASP A 18 12.24 -1.67 19.45
N LEU A 19 13.29 -0.87 19.46
CA LEU A 19 14.03 -0.49 18.26
C LEU A 19 15.49 -0.94 18.36
N PRO A 20 16.09 -1.38 17.25
CA PRO A 20 17.50 -1.78 17.17
C PRO A 20 18.43 -0.55 17.17
N VAL A 21 18.40 0.22 18.24
CA VAL A 21 19.19 1.45 18.43
C VAL A 21 19.85 1.47 19.80
N ASP A 22 21.04 2.04 19.86
CA ASP A 22 21.71 2.29 21.14
C ASP A 22 21.00 3.44 21.90
N LYS A 23 20.21 3.07 22.90
CA LYS A 23 19.44 4.01 23.72
C LYS A 23 20.31 4.95 24.55
N GLU A 24 21.53 4.52 24.96
CA GLU A 24 22.45 5.34 25.70
C GLU A 24 23.05 6.43 24.80
N GLU A 25 23.37 6.09 23.56
CA GLU A 25 23.83 7.06 22.57
C GLU A 25 22.74 8.10 22.27
N VAL A 26 21.47 7.66 22.07
CA VAL A 26 20.33 8.58 21.87
C VAL A 26 20.17 9.52 23.08
N ALA A 27 20.23 8.98 24.30
CA ALA A 27 20.17 9.79 25.52
C ALA A 27 21.30 10.83 25.59
N SER A 28 22.50 10.43 25.23
CA SER A 28 23.67 11.33 25.19
C SER A 28 23.49 12.47 24.19
N LEU A 29 23.00 12.16 22.98
CA LEU A 29 22.70 13.17 21.95
C LEU A 29 21.65 14.16 22.45
N LEU A 30 20.58 13.70 23.07
CA LEU A 30 19.53 14.56 23.61
C LEU A 30 20.06 15.46 24.74
N GLN A 31 20.92 14.95 25.63
CA GLN A 31 21.56 15.75 26.68
C GLN A 31 22.50 16.83 26.12
N GLN A 32 23.14 16.57 24.98
CA GLN A 32 23.96 17.52 24.25
C GLN A 32 23.15 18.54 23.43
N GLY A 33 21.82 18.46 23.42
CA GLY A 33 20.96 19.30 22.61
C GLY A 33 20.92 18.93 21.11
N LYS A 34 21.51 17.81 20.71
CA LYS A 34 21.61 17.35 19.33
C LYS A 34 20.34 16.55 18.92
N ARG A 35 19.21 17.21 18.97
CA ARG A 35 17.90 16.59 18.76
C ARG A 35 17.72 16.04 17.35
N GLU A 36 18.20 16.75 16.32
CA GLU A 36 18.15 16.29 14.93
C GLU A 36 18.93 14.99 14.72
N GLU A 37 20.13 14.88 15.31
CA GLU A 37 20.93 13.66 15.21
C GLU A 37 20.24 12.48 15.93
N ALA A 38 19.68 12.74 17.12
CA ALA A 38 18.93 11.75 17.87
C ALA A 38 17.70 11.26 17.09
N TYR A 39 16.92 12.19 16.52
CA TYR A 39 15.74 11.83 15.74
C TYR A 39 16.09 11.06 14.48
N ARG A 40 17.14 11.46 13.76
CA ARG A 40 17.64 10.75 12.58
C ARG A 40 17.97 9.28 12.88
N LYS A 41 18.68 9.03 13.98
CA LYS A 41 19.01 7.66 14.42
C LYS A 41 17.75 6.83 14.71
N LEU A 42 16.78 7.41 15.40
CA LEU A 42 15.53 6.74 15.72
C LEU A 42 14.70 6.46 14.46
N LEU A 43 14.63 7.40 13.53
CA LEU A 43 13.92 7.24 12.26
C LEU A 43 14.54 6.12 11.40
N ILE A 44 15.87 6.09 11.28
CA ILE A 44 16.59 5.02 10.57
C ILE A 44 16.34 3.67 11.23
N ALA A 45 16.34 3.61 12.56
CA ALA A 45 16.06 2.37 13.29
C ALA A 45 14.61 1.87 13.02
N GLN A 46 13.63 2.76 13.01
CA GLN A 46 12.24 2.41 12.64
C GLN A 46 12.15 1.88 11.19
N CYS A 47 12.81 2.54 10.25
CA CYS A 47 12.84 2.08 8.86
C CYS A 47 13.51 0.69 8.73
N ASN A 48 14.58 0.46 9.47
CA ASN A 48 15.29 -0.82 9.46
C ASN A 48 14.51 -1.94 10.17
N GLU A 49 13.64 -1.60 11.10
CA GLU A 49 12.70 -2.58 11.68
C GLU A 49 11.64 -3.01 10.65
N LEU A 50 11.11 -2.09 9.87
CA LEU A 50 10.22 -2.42 8.75
C LEU A 50 10.89 -3.35 7.74
N HIS A 51 12.20 -3.19 7.49
CA HIS A 51 12.97 -4.13 6.69
C HIS A 51 13.00 -5.54 7.29
N GLN A 52 13.09 -5.68 8.60
CA GLN A 52 13.08 -7.01 9.25
C GLN A 52 11.74 -7.75 9.07
N ILE A 53 10.64 -6.99 9.03
CA ILE A 53 9.27 -7.53 8.89
C ILE A 53 8.94 -7.78 7.42
N MET A 54 9.37 -6.90 6.52
CA MET A 54 9.02 -6.90 5.09
C MET A 54 10.27 -6.57 4.24
N ASP A 55 11.25 -7.45 4.25
CA ASP A 55 12.54 -7.28 3.55
C ASP A 55 12.40 -7.14 2.03
N PHE A 56 11.35 -7.74 1.47
CA PHE A 56 11.03 -7.66 0.04
C PHE A 56 10.49 -6.27 -0.38
N LEU A 57 10.00 -5.46 0.56
CA LEU A 57 9.39 -4.14 0.29
C LEU A 57 10.28 -2.98 0.74
N PHE A 58 10.98 -3.13 1.84
CA PHE A 58 11.82 -2.09 2.45
C PHE A 58 13.29 -2.48 2.44
N GLU A 59 14.12 -1.74 1.72
CA GLU A 59 15.57 -1.89 1.79
C GLU A 59 16.12 -1.47 3.15
N LYS A 60 17.17 -2.16 3.60
CA LYS A 60 17.89 -1.77 4.80
C LYS A 60 18.66 -0.48 4.57
N ILE A 61 18.46 0.50 5.42
CA ILE A 61 19.22 1.74 5.44
C ILE A 61 20.50 1.50 6.26
N ALA A 62 21.64 1.32 5.58
CA ALA A 62 22.93 1.02 6.23
C ALA A 62 24.13 1.59 5.47
N ASP A 63 23.90 2.44 4.48
CA ASP A 63 24.92 2.97 3.58
C ASP A 63 24.64 4.43 3.17
N TYR A 64 25.05 4.81 1.97
CA TYR A 64 24.83 6.15 1.44
C TYR A 64 23.36 6.58 1.36
N THR A 65 22.41 5.67 1.48
CA THR A 65 20.98 6.00 1.47
C THR A 65 20.57 6.86 2.67
N GLU A 66 21.32 6.81 3.77
CA GLU A 66 21.15 7.75 4.89
C GLU A 66 21.35 9.21 4.47
N LEU A 67 22.18 9.46 3.46
CA LEU A 67 22.44 10.81 2.93
C LEU A 67 21.27 11.38 2.15
N LEU A 68 20.30 10.54 1.77
CA LEU A 68 19.07 10.99 1.10
C LEU A 68 18.07 11.63 2.07
N LEU A 69 18.24 11.39 3.38
CA LEU A 69 17.42 12.06 4.37
C LEU A 69 17.78 13.55 4.44
N PRO A 70 16.79 14.46 4.48
CA PRO A 70 17.05 15.89 4.63
C PRO A 70 17.90 16.20 5.87
N GLU A 71 18.72 17.25 5.81
CA GLU A 71 19.53 17.66 6.96
C GLU A 71 18.66 18.06 8.15
N SER A 72 17.54 18.71 7.90
CA SER A 72 16.59 19.13 8.92
C SER A 72 15.28 18.35 8.83
N LEU A 73 15.04 17.52 9.85
CA LEU A 73 13.83 16.69 9.98
C LEU A 73 12.82 17.28 10.98
N LEU A 74 13.30 18.02 11.99
CA LEU A 74 12.48 18.58 13.08
C LEU A 74 12.09 20.05 12.88
N HIS A 75 12.70 20.74 11.91
CA HIS A 75 12.37 22.14 11.66
C HIS A 75 10.90 22.31 11.26
N ALA A 76 10.31 23.47 11.59
CA ALA A 76 8.89 23.76 11.31
C ALA A 76 8.51 23.60 9.82
N ASP A 77 9.45 23.88 8.91
CA ASP A 77 9.27 23.76 7.46
C ASP A 77 9.75 22.40 6.90
N SER A 78 10.16 21.48 7.77
CA SER A 78 10.59 20.15 7.35
C SER A 78 9.46 19.36 6.70
N LEU A 79 9.82 18.40 5.84
CA LEU A 79 8.87 17.51 5.20
C LEU A 79 8.05 16.73 6.25
N ILE A 80 8.69 16.25 7.31
CA ILE A 80 8.04 15.50 8.40
C ILE A 80 6.96 16.36 9.06
N ASN A 81 7.29 17.60 9.41
CA ASN A 81 6.31 18.51 10.03
C ASN A 81 5.16 18.90 9.09
N LYS A 82 5.46 19.09 7.79
CA LYS A 82 4.40 19.33 6.79
C LYS A 82 3.48 18.14 6.66
N LEU A 83 4.01 16.94 6.51
CA LEU A 83 3.22 15.73 6.45
C LEU A 83 2.35 15.55 7.70
N GLY A 84 2.92 15.74 8.90
CA GLY A 84 2.17 15.61 10.16
C GLY A 84 1.07 16.67 10.35
N LYS A 85 1.14 17.82 9.66
CA LYS A 85 0.11 18.87 9.71
C LYS A 85 -0.98 18.69 8.64
N GLU A 86 -0.60 18.22 7.46
CA GLU A 86 -1.46 18.19 6.29
C GLU A 86 -2.17 16.83 6.12
N LEU A 87 -1.58 15.74 6.67
CA LEU A 87 -2.18 14.42 6.59
C LEU A 87 -2.94 14.10 7.87
N GLU A 88 -4.19 13.71 7.71
CA GLU A 88 -5.07 13.27 8.80
C GLU A 88 -5.07 11.73 8.89
N ASP A 89 -5.46 11.16 10.05
CA ASP A 89 -5.46 9.69 10.25
C ASP A 89 -6.39 9.02 9.26
N GLU A 90 -7.50 9.67 8.92
CA GLU A 90 -8.47 9.21 7.94
C GLU A 90 -7.86 9.01 6.55
N ASN A 91 -6.80 9.75 6.20
CA ASN A 91 -6.09 9.54 4.94
C ASN A 91 -5.36 8.18 4.87
N PHE A 92 -5.11 7.55 6.02
CA PHE A 92 -4.41 6.26 6.12
C PHE A 92 -5.32 5.09 6.46
N GLU A 93 -6.63 5.29 6.50
CA GLU A 93 -7.60 4.21 6.73
C GLU A 93 -7.61 3.18 5.59
N HIS A 94 -7.25 3.62 4.38
CA HIS A 94 -7.20 2.78 3.21
C HIS A 94 -5.76 2.41 2.85
N VAL A 95 -5.49 1.13 2.68
CA VAL A 95 -4.16 0.60 2.31
C VAL A 95 -3.67 1.14 0.95
N GLU A 96 -4.59 1.50 0.08
CA GLU A 96 -4.31 2.03 -1.26
C GLU A 96 -3.57 3.38 -1.23
N VAL A 97 -3.59 4.12 -0.12
CA VAL A 97 -2.94 5.44 -0.03
C VAL A 97 -1.44 5.35 -0.35
N ILE A 98 -0.76 4.30 0.11
CA ILE A 98 0.66 4.07 -0.19
C ILE A 98 0.87 3.89 -1.69
N GLY A 99 -0.03 3.14 -2.33
CA GLY A 99 -0.02 2.94 -3.76
C GLY A 99 -0.23 4.24 -4.54
N TRP A 100 -1.16 5.06 -4.12
CA TRP A 100 -1.41 6.37 -4.75
C TRP A 100 -0.24 7.32 -4.58
N LEU A 101 0.37 7.38 -3.40
CA LEU A 101 1.57 8.18 -3.16
C LEU A 101 2.72 7.74 -4.08
N TYR A 102 2.95 6.44 -4.23
CA TYR A 102 3.95 5.91 -5.13
C TYR A 102 3.60 6.21 -6.60
N GLN A 103 2.36 6.03 -7.01
CA GLN A 103 1.89 6.34 -8.36
C GLN A 103 2.09 7.83 -8.69
N TYR A 104 1.87 8.71 -7.72
CA TYR A 104 2.12 10.14 -7.86
C TYR A 104 3.61 10.43 -8.01
N TYR A 105 4.43 9.81 -7.17
CA TYR A 105 5.89 9.95 -7.21
C TYR A 105 6.48 9.57 -8.57
N ILE A 106 6.01 8.50 -9.20
CA ILE A 106 6.52 8.07 -10.51
C ILE A 106 5.82 8.71 -11.71
N SER A 107 4.86 9.63 -11.49
CA SER A 107 4.03 10.19 -12.57
C SER A 107 4.84 10.91 -13.65
N GLU A 108 5.83 11.71 -13.27
CA GLU A 108 6.72 12.40 -14.22
C GLU A 108 7.48 11.40 -15.09
N LYS A 109 8.02 10.34 -14.46
CA LYS A 109 8.74 9.27 -15.18
C LYS A 109 7.83 8.52 -16.12
N LYS A 110 6.60 8.27 -15.72
CA LYS A 110 5.55 7.68 -16.55
C LYS A 110 5.30 8.53 -17.78
N ASP A 111 5.12 9.83 -17.61
CA ASP A 111 4.90 10.77 -18.72
C ASP A 111 6.08 10.81 -19.69
N GLU A 112 7.32 10.80 -19.23
CA GLU A 112 8.52 10.68 -20.06
C GLU A 112 8.51 9.40 -20.90
N VAL A 113 8.20 8.27 -20.27
CA VAL A 113 8.16 6.96 -20.95
C VAL A 113 7.08 6.96 -22.02
N PHE A 114 5.87 7.44 -21.73
CA PHE A 114 4.79 7.52 -22.70
C PHE A 114 5.07 8.52 -23.83
N ALA A 115 5.72 9.65 -23.53
CA ALA A 115 6.20 10.56 -24.57
C ALA A 115 7.27 9.90 -25.47
N GLY A 116 8.11 9.04 -24.91
CA GLY A 116 9.06 8.22 -25.66
C GLY A 116 8.37 7.22 -26.58
N LEU A 117 7.33 6.54 -26.09
CA LEU A 117 6.54 5.59 -26.91
C LEU A 117 5.88 6.26 -28.12
N LYS A 118 5.35 7.47 -27.95
CA LYS A 118 4.81 8.26 -29.08
C LYS A 118 5.88 8.58 -30.15
N LYS A 119 7.15 8.51 -29.79
CA LYS A 119 8.30 8.68 -30.68
C LYS A 119 8.93 7.34 -31.11
N ASN A 120 8.19 6.23 -30.98
CA ASN A 120 8.64 4.86 -31.29
C ASN A 120 9.87 4.39 -30.49
N LYS A 121 10.15 4.96 -29.32
CA LYS A 121 11.18 4.45 -28.41
C LYS A 121 10.64 3.23 -27.66
N LYS A 122 11.44 2.15 -27.58
CA LYS A 122 11.08 0.97 -26.79
C LYS A 122 11.23 1.28 -25.28
N ILE A 123 10.35 0.70 -24.46
CA ILE A 123 10.47 0.75 -23.01
C ILE A 123 11.69 -0.09 -22.61
N THR A 124 12.58 0.49 -21.81
CA THR A 124 13.72 -0.23 -21.23
C THR A 124 13.27 -0.97 -19.97
N LYS A 125 14.06 -1.98 -19.55
CA LYS A 125 13.75 -2.79 -18.36
C LYS A 125 13.53 -1.92 -17.11
N GLU A 126 14.33 -0.90 -16.91
CA GLU A 126 14.26 0.03 -15.77
C GLU A 126 12.98 0.89 -15.79
N ASN A 127 12.41 1.10 -16.97
CA ASN A 127 11.22 1.93 -17.16
C ASN A 127 9.91 1.12 -17.18
N ILE A 128 9.98 -0.21 -17.12
CA ILE A 128 8.77 -1.06 -17.07
C ILE A 128 7.88 -0.69 -15.88
N PRO A 129 8.39 -0.55 -14.64
CA PRO A 129 7.53 -0.19 -13.50
C PRO A 129 6.78 1.14 -13.72
N ALA A 130 7.47 2.16 -14.21
CA ALA A 130 6.83 3.45 -14.50
C ALA A 130 5.76 3.36 -15.59
N ALA A 131 5.94 2.47 -16.59
CA ALA A 131 5.00 2.29 -17.69
C ALA A 131 3.75 1.47 -17.31
N THR A 132 3.90 0.49 -16.42
CA THR A 132 2.87 -0.53 -16.15
C THR A 132 2.19 -0.39 -14.81
N GLN A 133 2.81 0.30 -13.85
CA GLN A 133 2.27 0.40 -12.51
C GLN A 133 1.01 1.27 -12.48
N LEU A 134 -0.07 0.64 -12.03
CA LEU A 134 -1.37 1.26 -11.81
C LEU A 134 -1.97 0.65 -10.54
N PHE A 135 -2.35 1.50 -9.61
CA PHE A 135 -3.15 1.07 -8.46
C PHE A 135 -4.61 1.20 -8.83
N THR A 136 -5.24 0.07 -9.07
CA THR A 136 -6.64 0.01 -9.49
C THR A 136 -7.53 0.59 -8.40
N PRO A 137 -8.40 1.56 -8.70
CA PRO A 137 -9.32 2.11 -7.72
C PRO A 137 -10.16 1.01 -7.05
N HIS A 138 -10.34 1.11 -5.75
CA HIS A 138 -11.02 0.11 -4.91
C HIS A 138 -12.42 -0.28 -5.44
N TRP A 139 -13.18 0.68 -5.97
CA TRP A 139 -14.51 0.39 -6.51
C TRP A 139 -14.47 -0.53 -7.74
N ILE A 140 -13.42 -0.44 -8.57
CA ILE A 140 -13.22 -1.33 -9.73
C ILE A 140 -12.89 -2.74 -9.22
N VAL A 141 -12.01 -2.84 -8.24
CA VAL A 141 -11.64 -4.14 -7.63
C VAL A 141 -12.89 -4.80 -7.05
N ARG A 142 -13.68 -4.05 -6.26
CA ARG A 142 -14.94 -4.55 -5.72
C ARG A 142 -15.91 -4.99 -6.80
N TYR A 143 -16.09 -4.19 -7.86
CA TYR A 143 -16.92 -4.57 -8.98
C TYR A 143 -16.47 -5.90 -9.61
N MET A 144 -15.16 -6.06 -9.82
CA MET A 144 -14.62 -7.30 -10.39
C MET A 144 -14.84 -8.50 -9.46
N VAL A 145 -14.54 -8.36 -8.18
CA VAL A 145 -14.68 -9.43 -7.18
C VAL A 145 -16.15 -9.80 -6.98
N GLU A 146 -17.03 -8.82 -6.82
CA GLU A 146 -18.46 -9.05 -6.60
C GLU A 146 -19.12 -9.74 -7.80
N ASN A 147 -18.68 -9.46 -9.04
CA ASN A 147 -19.23 -10.03 -10.27
C ASN A 147 -18.46 -11.25 -10.81
N SER A 148 -17.47 -11.73 -10.12
CA SER A 148 -16.77 -12.99 -10.41
C SER A 148 -16.89 -13.97 -9.24
N LEU A 149 -16.07 -13.83 -8.21
CA LEU A 149 -16.10 -14.69 -7.03
C LEU A 149 -17.43 -14.59 -6.29
N GLY A 150 -17.96 -13.38 -6.13
CA GLY A 150 -19.26 -13.15 -5.49
C GLY A 150 -20.39 -13.82 -6.25
N HIS A 151 -20.38 -13.71 -7.58
CA HIS A 151 -21.37 -14.39 -8.42
C HIS A 151 -21.27 -15.92 -8.26
N MET A 152 -20.10 -16.50 -8.39
CA MET A 152 -19.87 -17.93 -8.20
C MET A 152 -20.31 -18.42 -6.81
N TRP A 153 -20.02 -17.62 -5.76
CA TRP A 153 -20.44 -17.93 -4.41
C TRP A 153 -21.96 -17.94 -4.26
N LEU A 154 -22.65 -16.91 -4.77
CA LEU A 154 -24.11 -16.79 -4.70
C LEU A 154 -24.84 -17.86 -5.53
N GLU A 155 -24.28 -18.30 -6.66
CA GLU A 155 -24.79 -19.45 -7.40
C GLU A 155 -24.73 -20.73 -6.57
N SER A 156 -23.64 -20.93 -5.82
CA SER A 156 -23.45 -22.11 -4.96
C SER A 156 -24.25 -22.00 -3.65
N HIS A 157 -24.41 -20.80 -3.10
CA HIS A 157 -25.06 -20.51 -1.82
C HIS A 157 -26.14 -19.42 -1.96
N PRO A 158 -27.27 -19.71 -2.59
CA PRO A 158 -28.32 -18.70 -2.82
C PRO A 158 -28.96 -18.15 -1.55
N GLU A 159 -28.82 -18.85 -0.41
CA GLU A 159 -29.25 -18.42 0.92
C GLU A 159 -28.28 -17.44 1.59
N SER A 160 -27.11 -17.19 1.00
CA SER A 160 -26.08 -16.33 1.57
C SER A 160 -26.53 -14.88 1.67
N ASN A 161 -26.34 -14.26 2.85
CA ASN A 161 -26.61 -12.85 3.06
C ASN A 161 -25.55 -11.93 2.45
N LEU A 162 -24.46 -12.47 1.90
CA LEU A 162 -23.34 -11.71 1.36
C LEU A 162 -23.77 -10.73 0.26
N LYS A 163 -24.79 -11.07 -0.51
CA LYS A 163 -25.37 -10.20 -1.54
C LYS A 163 -25.79 -8.83 -1.02
N ALA A 164 -26.28 -8.76 0.22
CA ALA A 164 -26.71 -7.51 0.83
C ALA A 164 -25.53 -6.52 1.06
N GLU A 165 -24.30 -7.03 1.13
CA GLU A 165 -23.08 -6.26 1.31
C GLU A 165 -22.41 -5.89 -0.03
N MET A 166 -22.86 -6.48 -1.15
CA MET A 166 -22.30 -6.26 -2.48
C MET A 166 -22.88 -5.01 -3.12
N LYS A 167 -22.12 -3.94 -3.14
CA LYS A 167 -22.53 -2.63 -3.67
C LYS A 167 -22.58 -2.57 -5.20
N TYR A 168 -21.72 -3.34 -5.85
CA TYR A 168 -21.50 -3.30 -7.31
C TYR A 168 -21.91 -4.59 -8.01
N TYR A 169 -22.62 -5.48 -7.33
CA TYR A 169 -23.11 -6.72 -7.91
C TYR A 169 -24.18 -6.43 -8.97
N VAL A 170 -24.03 -7.06 -10.12
CA VAL A 170 -24.99 -6.99 -11.24
C VAL A 170 -25.79 -8.28 -11.26
N GLU A 171 -27.11 -8.17 -11.17
CA GLU A 171 -27.98 -9.33 -11.28
C GLU A 171 -27.83 -10.01 -12.64
N PRO A 172 -27.71 -11.35 -12.68
CA PRO A 172 -27.73 -12.08 -13.93
C PRO A 172 -29.04 -11.81 -14.72
N ALA A 173 -28.92 -11.63 -16.03
CA ALA A 173 -30.07 -11.56 -16.88
C ALA A 173 -30.78 -12.93 -16.96
N GLU A 174 -32.09 -12.92 -17.23
CA GLU A 174 -32.80 -14.15 -17.52
C GLU A 174 -32.16 -14.89 -18.70
N GLN A 175 -31.96 -16.19 -18.52
CA GLN A 175 -31.35 -17.06 -19.53
C GLN A 175 -32.40 -17.90 -20.23
N GLU A 176 -32.08 -18.35 -21.44
CA GLU A 176 -32.88 -19.33 -22.14
C GLU A 176 -32.92 -20.66 -21.34
N PRO A 177 -34.00 -21.42 -21.36
CA PRO A 177 -34.18 -22.60 -20.52
C PRO A 177 -33.10 -23.67 -20.67
N ASP A 178 -32.53 -23.84 -21.85
CA ASP A 178 -31.46 -24.78 -22.15
C ASP A 178 -30.09 -24.31 -21.57
N VAL A 179 -29.87 -22.99 -21.52
CA VAL A 179 -28.71 -22.38 -20.89
C VAL A 179 -28.83 -22.49 -19.37
N GLN A 180 -30.00 -22.20 -18.83
CA GLN A 180 -30.25 -22.30 -17.39
C GLN A 180 -30.06 -23.76 -16.90
N ALA A 181 -30.51 -24.74 -17.65
CA ALA A 181 -30.28 -26.16 -17.28
C ALA A 181 -28.80 -26.51 -17.22
N LYS A 182 -27.97 -26.00 -18.15
CA LYS A 182 -26.52 -26.20 -18.14
C LYS A 182 -25.84 -25.49 -16.97
N LEU A 183 -26.28 -24.29 -16.62
CA LEU A 183 -25.73 -23.56 -15.44
C LEU A 183 -26.03 -24.33 -14.15
N GLU A 184 -27.24 -24.90 -14.01
CA GLU A 184 -27.57 -25.74 -12.84
C GLU A 184 -26.71 -27.02 -12.76
N GLU A 185 -26.39 -27.65 -13.89
CA GLU A 185 -25.47 -28.80 -13.94
C GLU A 185 -24.04 -28.44 -13.48
N LEU A 186 -23.59 -27.22 -13.78
CA LEU A 186 -22.25 -26.74 -13.43
C LEU A 186 -22.17 -26.23 -11.98
N ARG A 187 -23.30 -25.98 -11.35
CA ARG A 187 -23.35 -25.48 -9.98
C ARG A 187 -22.74 -26.47 -9.00
N ASN A 188 -21.84 -25.96 -8.14
CA ASN A 188 -21.28 -26.73 -7.03
C ASN A 188 -21.93 -26.31 -5.70
N PRO A 189 -22.95 -27.01 -5.20
CA PRO A 189 -23.65 -26.62 -3.97
C PRO A 189 -22.79 -26.81 -2.70
N ASN A 190 -21.65 -27.48 -2.81
CA ASN A 190 -20.74 -27.74 -1.69
C ASN A 190 -19.44 -26.92 -1.81
N LEU A 191 -19.43 -25.85 -2.58
CA LEU A 191 -18.27 -24.97 -2.73
C LEU A 191 -17.86 -24.40 -1.36
N SER A 192 -16.61 -24.61 -0.97
CA SER A 192 -16.03 -23.98 0.22
C SER A 192 -15.03 -22.91 -0.19
N PRO A 193 -14.74 -21.90 0.66
CA PRO A 193 -13.74 -20.88 0.35
C PRO A 193 -12.36 -21.48 0.04
N GLU A 194 -12.01 -22.60 0.66
CA GLU A 194 -10.73 -23.30 0.47
C GLU A 194 -10.61 -23.97 -0.90
N ASP A 195 -11.74 -24.24 -1.57
CA ASP A 195 -11.77 -24.82 -2.91
C ASP A 195 -11.57 -23.76 -4.01
N ILE A 196 -11.69 -22.46 -3.66
CA ILE A 196 -11.59 -21.37 -4.62
C ILE A 196 -10.13 -21.11 -4.95
N THR A 197 -9.80 -21.23 -6.24
CA THR A 197 -8.47 -20.90 -6.75
C THR A 197 -8.52 -19.58 -7.51
N VAL A 198 -7.67 -18.64 -7.12
CA VAL A 198 -7.57 -17.32 -7.74
C VAL A 198 -6.22 -17.16 -8.41
N LEU A 199 -6.22 -16.72 -9.67
CA LEU A 199 -5.03 -16.33 -10.40
C LEU A 199 -5.15 -14.87 -10.82
N ASP A 200 -4.28 -14.02 -10.31
CA ASP A 200 -4.10 -12.66 -10.81
C ASP A 200 -2.83 -12.57 -11.66
N PRO A 201 -2.95 -12.53 -13.00
CA PRO A 201 -1.79 -12.47 -13.90
C PRO A 201 -1.14 -11.08 -13.94
N ALA A 202 -1.71 -10.10 -13.28
CA ALA A 202 -1.29 -8.71 -13.30
C ALA A 202 -1.30 -8.08 -11.89
N CYS A 203 -1.00 -8.88 -10.86
CA CYS A 203 -1.14 -8.50 -9.45
C CYS A 203 -0.31 -7.26 -9.04
N GLY A 204 0.66 -6.85 -9.84
CA GLY A 204 1.51 -5.69 -9.53
C GLY A 204 2.24 -5.87 -8.21
N SER A 205 1.98 -4.98 -7.24
CA SER A 205 2.53 -5.04 -5.88
C SER A 205 1.71 -5.89 -4.90
N GLY A 206 0.63 -6.51 -5.35
CA GLY A 206 -0.19 -7.40 -4.52
C GLY A 206 -1.23 -6.70 -3.64
N HIS A 207 -1.68 -5.50 -4.04
CA HIS A 207 -2.73 -4.77 -3.33
C HIS A 207 -4.10 -5.38 -3.59
#